data_730a3dacc50bc16e003f82a9a960616c
#
_entry.id   730a3dacc50bc16e003f82a9a960616c
#
_cell.length_a   1.000
_cell.length_b   1.000
_cell.length_c   1.000
_cell.angle_alpha   90.00
_cell.angle_beta   90.00
_cell.angle_gamma   90.00
#
_symmetry.space_group_name_H-M   'P 1'
#
loop_
_entity.id
_entity.type
_entity.pdbx_description
1 polymer ?
#
loop_
_entity_poly.entity_id
_entity_poly.type
_entity_poly.pdbx_seq_one_letter_code
_entity_poly.pdbx_strand_id
1 'polypeptide(L)'
;MWLVLAFLSAALLGFYDAFKKKALSGNAVIPVLFLNTLFSSLIFLPFIVMSYTGNSLDGTMFHVAEGGWEVHKYIVLKSFIVLSSWIFGYFGMKHLPLTIVGPINATRPVMTLVGALLVYGEVLNLYQWIGVILAVISFAMLSRSGKKEGIDFKHNKWIYFIVLAAVLGAISGLYDKYLMAPPENGGVGLDRMIVQSWYNIYQCFLMGAMLLMIWWPTKKNSTPFHWHWSIIFISIFLSAADFVYFYALSLPGAMISIVSMIRRGSIIVSFLFGAAIFHEKNLKAKFVDLLLVLLGMLFLYFGTK
;
A
#
# COMPACT_ATOMS: atom_id res chain seq x y z
N MET A 1 8.13 -21.69 -3.66
CA MET A 1 6.76 -21.28 -4.02
C MET A 1 6.39 -19.89 -3.49
N TRP A 2 6.57 -19.60 -2.21
CA TRP A 2 6.23 -18.28 -1.65
C TRP A 2 6.99 -17.09 -2.28
N LEU A 3 8.26 -17.26 -2.71
CA LEU A 3 9.00 -16.22 -3.44
C LEU A 3 8.32 -15.83 -4.75
N VAL A 4 7.87 -16.80 -5.55
CA VAL A 4 7.17 -16.53 -6.82
C VAL A 4 5.88 -15.76 -6.57
N LEU A 5 5.13 -16.13 -5.54
CA LEU A 5 3.92 -15.41 -5.13
C LEU A 5 4.25 -13.97 -4.68
N ALA A 6 5.36 -13.75 -3.96
CA ALA A 6 5.78 -12.40 -3.57
C ALA A 6 6.10 -11.53 -4.80
N PHE A 7 6.80 -12.07 -5.81
CA PHE A 7 7.03 -11.36 -7.07
C PHE A 7 5.74 -11.10 -7.85
N LEU A 8 4.82 -12.06 -7.88
CA LEU A 8 3.51 -11.88 -8.51
C LEU A 8 2.72 -10.77 -7.81
N SER A 9 2.69 -10.76 -6.49
CA SER A 9 2.07 -9.68 -5.71
C SER A 9 2.70 -8.32 -6.02
N ALA A 10 4.04 -8.25 -6.14
CA ALA A 10 4.74 -7.03 -6.52
C ALA A 10 4.33 -6.53 -7.91
N ALA A 11 4.27 -7.42 -8.89
CA ALA A 11 3.82 -7.07 -10.25
C ALA A 11 2.38 -6.55 -10.26
N LEU A 12 1.45 -7.25 -9.59
CA LEU A 12 0.05 -6.83 -9.48
C LEU A 12 -0.09 -5.45 -8.82
N LEU A 13 0.70 -5.14 -7.78
CA LEU A 13 0.73 -3.81 -7.18
C LEU A 13 1.25 -2.74 -8.13
N GLY A 14 2.20 -3.07 -8.99
CA GLY A 14 2.67 -2.12 -10.01
C GLY A 14 1.57 -1.78 -11.03
N PHE A 15 0.80 -2.78 -11.48
CA PHE A 15 -0.40 -2.56 -12.29
C PHE A 15 -1.45 -1.73 -11.55
N TYR A 16 -1.73 -2.07 -10.29
CA TYR A 16 -2.60 -1.26 -9.44
C TYR A 16 -2.21 0.22 -9.43
N ASP A 17 -0.93 0.54 -9.21
CA ASP A 17 -0.44 1.93 -9.19
C ASP A 17 -0.61 2.62 -10.56
N ALA A 18 -0.37 1.92 -11.67
CA ALA A 18 -0.56 2.43 -13.01
C ALA A 18 -2.04 2.75 -13.30
N PHE A 19 -2.96 1.83 -13.01
CA PHE A 19 -4.40 2.05 -13.20
C PHE A 19 -4.93 3.14 -12.27
N LYS A 20 -4.44 3.21 -11.03
CA LYS A 20 -4.77 4.26 -10.07
C LYS A 20 -4.34 5.63 -10.60
N LYS A 21 -3.12 5.76 -11.10
CA LYS A 21 -2.64 7.01 -11.73
C LYS A 21 -3.53 7.43 -12.90
N LYS A 22 -3.89 6.49 -13.77
CA LYS A 22 -4.78 6.73 -14.92
C LYS A 22 -6.17 7.16 -14.47
N ALA A 23 -6.76 6.49 -13.50
CA ALA A 23 -8.11 6.81 -12.99
C ALA A 23 -8.18 8.18 -12.29
N LEU A 24 -7.08 8.62 -11.68
CA LEU A 24 -7.00 9.91 -10.96
C LEU A 24 -6.69 11.09 -11.87
N SER A 25 -6.27 10.86 -13.13
CA SER A 25 -5.93 11.93 -14.06
C SER A 25 -7.19 12.76 -14.40
N GLY A 26 -7.20 14.04 -14.00
CA GLY A 26 -8.34 14.94 -14.18
C GLY A 26 -9.62 14.54 -13.43
N ASN A 27 -9.57 13.58 -12.51
CA ASN A 27 -10.73 12.98 -11.87
C ASN A 27 -10.82 13.30 -10.36
N ALA A 28 -12.01 13.16 -9.79
CA ALA A 28 -12.25 13.36 -8.37
C ALA A 28 -11.68 12.22 -7.52
N VAL A 29 -10.85 12.53 -6.53
CA VAL A 29 -10.16 11.53 -5.71
C VAL A 29 -11.11 10.72 -4.82
N ILE A 30 -12.02 11.39 -4.10
CA ILE A 30 -12.90 10.73 -3.13
C ILE A 30 -13.86 9.73 -3.81
N PRO A 31 -14.57 10.06 -4.93
CA PRO A 31 -15.39 9.09 -5.64
C PRO A 31 -14.58 7.91 -6.20
N VAL A 32 -13.37 8.16 -6.76
CA VAL A 32 -12.51 7.08 -7.28
C VAL A 32 -12.09 6.13 -6.15
N LEU A 33 -11.69 6.68 -5.00
CA LEU A 33 -11.30 5.86 -3.84
C LEU A 33 -12.50 5.11 -3.24
N PHE A 34 -13.68 5.75 -3.17
CA PHE A 34 -14.91 5.07 -2.75
C PHE A 34 -15.24 3.89 -3.66
N LEU A 35 -15.22 4.08 -4.99
CA LEU A 35 -15.49 3.01 -5.94
C LEU A 35 -14.44 1.88 -5.84
N ASN A 36 -13.18 2.22 -5.60
CA ASN A 36 -12.17 1.21 -5.32
C ASN A 36 -12.52 0.37 -4.09
N THR A 37 -12.89 0.99 -2.97
CA THR A 37 -13.28 0.26 -1.76
C THR A 37 -14.58 -0.52 -1.96
N LEU A 38 -15.54 0.02 -2.70
CA LEU A 38 -16.80 -0.65 -3.04
C LEU A 38 -16.56 -1.91 -3.87
N PHE A 39 -15.82 -1.82 -4.96
CA PHE A 39 -15.53 -3.01 -5.79
C PHE A 39 -14.67 -4.04 -5.06
N SER A 40 -13.70 -3.61 -4.24
CA SER A 40 -12.95 -4.53 -3.38
C SER A 40 -13.89 -5.25 -2.39
N SER A 41 -14.83 -4.53 -1.78
CA SER A 41 -15.84 -5.13 -0.90
C SER A 41 -16.72 -6.15 -1.64
N LEU A 42 -17.15 -5.83 -2.86
CA LEU A 42 -17.96 -6.75 -3.68
C LEU A 42 -17.18 -8.02 -4.08
N ILE A 43 -15.85 -7.95 -4.21
CA ILE A 43 -15.01 -9.14 -4.46
C ILE A 43 -15.01 -10.05 -3.24
N PHE A 44 -14.93 -9.52 -2.02
CA PHE A 44 -14.83 -10.31 -0.80
C PHE A 44 -16.19 -10.67 -0.16
N LEU A 45 -17.26 -9.94 -0.47
CA LEU A 45 -18.61 -10.20 0.06
C LEU A 45 -19.10 -11.63 -0.18
N PRO A 46 -18.95 -12.24 -1.38
CA PRO A 46 -19.36 -13.63 -1.59
C PRO A 46 -18.67 -14.62 -0.65
N PHE A 47 -17.38 -14.44 -0.36
CA PHE A 47 -16.64 -15.32 0.56
C PHE A 47 -17.18 -15.22 1.99
N ILE A 48 -17.52 -14.01 2.46
CA ILE A 48 -18.15 -13.80 3.78
C ILE A 48 -19.51 -14.52 3.80
N VAL A 49 -20.38 -14.27 2.81
CA VAL A 49 -21.72 -14.87 2.76
C VAL A 49 -21.64 -16.38 2.70
N MET A 50 -20.82 -16.96 1.83
CA MET A 50 -20.69 -18.41 1.67
C MET A 50 -20.11 -19.08 2.92
N SER A 51 -19.16 -18.42 3.62
CA SER A 51 -18.62 -18.96 4.88
C SER A 51 -19.64 -18.96 6.02
N TYR A 52 -20.54 -17.96 6.07
CA TYR A 52 -21.48 -17.82 7.18
C TYR A 52 -22.83 -18.51 6.94
N THR A 53 -23.20 -18.81 5.69
CA THR A 53 -24.52 -19.37 5.38
C THR A 53 -24.51 -20.86 5.00
N GLY A 54 -23.36 -21.45 4.65
CA GLY A 54 -23.41 -22.77 4.04
C GLY A 54 -22.22 -23.69 4.25
N ASN A 55 -21.20 -23.29 5.01
CA ASN A 55 -19.96 -24.08 5.23
C ASN A 55 -19.29 -24.58 3.93
N SER A 56 -19.67 -24.02 2.78
CA SER A 56 -19.18 -24.46 1.46
C SER A 56 -17.69 -24.13 1.24
N LEU A 57 -17.10 -23.24 2.06
CA LEU A 57 -15.69 -22.84 1.99
C LEU A 57 -14.84 -23.44 3.12
N ASP A 58 -15.41 -24.26 4.00
CA ASP A 58 -14.67 -24.87 5.10
C ASP A 58 -13.47 -25.67 4.62
N GLY A 59 -12.33 -25.48 5.27
CA GLY A 59 -11.07 -26.11 4.89
C GLY A 59 -10.42 -25.56 3.62
N THR A 60 -11.03 -24.58 2.95
CA THR A 60 -10.42 -23.90 1.80
C THR A 60 -9.64 -22.65 2.21
N MET A 61 -8.78 -22.16 1.31
CA MET A 61 -8.05 -20.92 1.51
C MET A 61 -8.93 -19.65 1.49
N PHE A 62 -10.20 -19.78 1.13
CA PHE A 62 -11.17 -18.70 0.99
C PHE A 62 -12.15 -18.62 2.17
N HIS A 63 -12.02 -19.52 3.14
CA HIS A 63 -12.86 -19.51 4.33
C HIS A 63 -12.64 -18.24 5.15
N VAL A 64 -13.72 -17.56 5.51
CA VAL A 64 -13.72 -16.39 6.38
C VAL A 64 -14.19 -16.82 7.76
N ALA A 65 -13.28 -16.85 8.72
CA ALA A 65 -13.61 -17.25 10.09
C ALA A 65 -14.63 -16.27 10.72
N GLU A 66 -15.51 -16.80 11.56
CA GLU A 66 -16.40 -15.96 12.37
C GLU A 66 -15.62 -15.25 13.48
N GLY A 67 -16.04 -14.04 13.80
CA GLY A 67 -15.46 -13.27 14.87
C GLY A 67 -16.47 -12.33 15.53
N GLY A 68 -16.42 -12.23 16.84
CA GLY A 68 -17.17 -11.24 17.60
C GLY A 68 -16.53 -9.86 17.57
N TRP A 69 -17.10 -8.93 18.34
CA TRP A 69 -16.56 -7.57 18.47
C TRP A 69 -15.09 -7.53 18.90
N GLU A 70 -14.64 -8.53 19.65
CA GLU A 70 -13.23 -8.67 20.07
C GLU A 70 -12.25 -8.74 18.89
N VAL A 71 -12.66 -9.30 17.76
CA VAL A 71 -11.89 -9.37 16.51
C VAL A 71 -12.12 -8.12 15.67
N HIS A 72 -13.39 -7.74 15.49
CA HIS A 72 -13.77 -6.64 14.59
C HIS A 72 -13.22 -5.28 15.03
N LYS A 73 -13.07 -5.00 16.35
CA LYS A 73 -12.45 -3.76 16.84
C LYS A 73 -11.05 -3.51 16.26
N TYR A 74 -10.24 -4.57 16.13
CA TYR A 74 -8.92 -4.47 15.52
C TYR A 74 -8.98 -4.20 14.01
N ILE A 75 -9.92 -4.85 13.32
CA ILE A 75 -10.10 -4.68 11.87
C ILE A 75 -10.64 -3.28 11.54
N VAL A 76 -11.52 -2.74 12.36
CA VAL A 76 -12.00 -1.35 12.25
C VAL A 76 -10.83 -0.37 12.38
N LEU A 77 -9.98 -0.53 13.42
CA LEU A 77 -8.80 0.32 13.60
C LEU A 77 -7.83 0.21 12.40
N LYS A 78 -7.60 -1.02 11.89
CA LYS A 78 -6.82 -1.23 10.66
C LYS A 78 -7.40 -0.45 9.50
N SER A 79 -8.72 -0.47 9.33
CA SER A 79 -9.42 0.20 8.24
C SER A 79 -9.20 1.71 8.28
N PHE A 80 -9.22 2.33 9.46
CA PHE A 80 -8.90 3.74 9.63
C PHE A 80 -7.44 4.06 9.26
N ILE A 81 -6.48 3.28 9.74
CA ILE A 81 -5.05 3.49 9.48
C ILE A 81 -4.76 3.38 7.98
N VAL A 82 -5.23 2.29 7.35
CA VAL A 82 -5.01 2.06 5.91
C VAL A 82 -5.69 3.13 5.07
N LEU A 83 -6.96 3.44 5.38
CA LEU A 83 -7.72 4.42 4.61
C LEU A 83 -7.10 5.82 4.70
N SER A 84 -6.63 6.23 5.87
CA SER A 84 -5.89 7.48 6.03
C SER A 84 -4.65 7.53 5.13
N SER A 85 -3.85 6.44 5.09
CA SER A 85 -2.72 6.32 4.17
C SER A 85 -3.15 6.43 2.71
N TRP A 86 -4.27 5.79 2.33
CA TRP A 86 -4.75 5.82 0.96
C TRP A 86 -5.27 7.17 0.54
N ILE A 87 -6.01 7.88 1.38
CA ILE A 87 -6.49 9.24 1.10
C ILE A 87 -5.31 10.14 0.73
N PHE A 88 -4.31 10.23 1.60
CA PHE A 88 -3.12 11.03 1.31
C PHE A 88 -2.38 10.54 0.07
N GLY A 89 -2.24 9.23 -0.10
CA GLY A 89 -1.58 8.62 -1.25
C GLY A 89 -2.30 8.90 -2.59
N TYR A 90 -3.62 8.84 -2.62
CA TYR A 90 -4.41 9.11 -3.82
C TYR A 90 -4.36 10.59 -4.21
N PHE A 91 -4.50 11.50 -3.24
CA PHE A 91 -4.34 12.93 -3.50
C PHE A 91 -2.94 13.27 -4.00
N GLY A 92 -1.90 12.75 -3.37
CA GLY A 92 -0.52 12.95 -3.82
C GLY A 92 -0.27 12.38 -5.20
N MET A 93 -0.72 11.16 -5.49
CA MET A 93 -0.55 10.50 -6.79
C MET A 93 -1.29 11.24 -7.93
N LYS A 94 -2.42 11.87 -7.63
CA LYS A 94 -3.13 12.70 -8.62
C LYS A 94 -2.24 13.82 -9.16
N HIS A 95 -1.43 14.44 -8.31
CA HIS A 95 -0.70 15.67 -8.61
C HIS A 95 0.79 15.47 -8.88
N LEU A 96 1.35 14.30 -8.59
CA LEU A 96 2.76 14.00 -8.76
C LEU A 96 3.00 12.92 -9.81
N PRO A 97 4.15 12.94 -10.52
CA PRO A 97 4.57 11.86 -11.40
C PRO A 97 4.72 10.53 -10.64
N LEU A 98 4.41 9.43 -11.32
CA LEU A 98 4.52 8.09 -10.75
C LEU A 98 5.98 7.73 -10.41
N THR A 99 6.92 8.24 -11.23
CA THR A 99 8.36 8.09 -11.02
C THR A 99 8.93 8.86 -9.81
N ILE A 100 8.15 9.77 -9.20
CA ILE A 100 8.45 10.42 -7.91
C ILE A 100 7.72 9.71 -6.77
N VAL A 101 6.44 9.40 -6.97
CA VAL A 101 5.61 8.74 -5.94
C VAL A 101 6.18 7.36 -5.58
N GLY A 102 6.62 6.61 -6.58
CA GLY A 102 7.15 5.27 -6.41
C GLY A 102 8.35 5.21 -5.44
N PRO A 103 9.48 5.90 -5.71
CA PRO A 103 10.63 5.92 -4.82
C PRO A 103 10.31 6.37 -3.38
N ILE A 104 9.41 7.36 -3.20
CA ILE A 104 8.97 7.77 -1.85
C ILE A 104 8.23 6.61 -1.16
N ASN A 105 7.34 5.92 -1.84
CA ASN A 105 6.65 4.75 -1.28
C ASN A 105 7.60 3.59 -0.98
N ALA A 106 8.68 3.42 -1.74
CA ALA A 106 9.68 2.39 -1.50
C ALA A 106 10.54 2.65 -0.24
N THR A 107 10.53 3.85 0.33
CA THR A 107 11.19 4.11 1.62
C THR A 107 10.41 3.59 2.83
N ARG A 108 9.19 3.07 2.66
CA ARG A 108 8.37 2.55 3.78
C ARG A 108 9.09 1.53 4.67
N PRO A 109 9.85 0.55 4.15
CA PRO A 109 10.61 -0.37 5.01
C PRO A 109 11.61 0.34 5.93
N VAL A 110 12.26 1.40 5.42
CA VAL A 110 13.16 2.24 6.22
C VAL A 110 12.38 2.98 7.31
N MET A 111 11.22 3.55 6.99
CA MET A 111 10.35 4.21 7.96
C MET A 111 9.85 3.24 9.04
N THR A 112 9.52 2.01 8.64
CA THR A 112 9.12 0.93 9.58
C THR A 112 10.28 0.58 10.52
N LEU A 113 11.49 0.48 10.00
CA LEU A 113 12.70 0.19 10.79
C LEU A 113 13.00 1.32 11.78
N VAL A 114 12.96 2.58 11.33
CA VAL A 114 13.14 3.75 12.22
C VAL A 114 12.03 3.79 13.27
N GLY A 115 10.79 3.46 12.88
CA GLY A 115 9.68 3.35 13.83
C GLY A 115 9.92 2.25 14.88
N ALA A 116 10.45 1.11 14.50
CA ALA A 116 10.79 0.02 15.43
C ALA A 116 11.91 0.44 16.41
N LEU A 117 12.92 1.16 15.94
CA LEU A 117 13.97 1.73 16.79
C LEU A 117 13.39 2.70 17.84
N LEU A 118 12.49 3.60 17.41
CA LEU A 118 11.92 4.63 18.30
C LEU A 118 10.89 4.06 19.29
N VAL A 119 10.10 3.06 18.87
CA VAL A 119 9.01 2.50 19.67
C VAL A 119 9.46 1.33 20.54
N TYR A 120 10.32 0.46 20.00
CA TYR A 120 10.75 -0.76 20.69
C TYR A 120 12.19 -0.68 21.22
N GLY A 121 12.91 0.43 21.00
CA GLY A 121 14.28 0.60 21.41
C GLY A 121 15.27 -0.37 20.72
N GLU A 122 14.90 -0.89 19.54
CA GLU A 122 15.75 -1.80 18.79
C GLU A 122 17.04 -1.10 18.37
N VAL A 123 18.18 -1.80 18.44
CA VAL A 123 19.48 -1.27 18.00
C VAL A 123 19.71 -1.70 16.56
N LEU A 124 19.94 -0.72 15.68
CA LEU A 124 20.24 -1.00 14.27
C LEU A 124 21.67 -1.51 14.10
N ASN A 125 21.84 -2.58 13.32
CA ASN A 125 23.16 -3.05 12.92
C ASN A 125 23.72 -2.23 11.73
N LEU A 126 24.98 -2.48 11.38
CA LEU A 126 25.70 -1.73 10.33
C LEU A 126 24.97 -1.78 8.98
N TYR A 127 24.47 -2.94 8.57
CA TYR A 127 23.74 -3.09 7.30
C TYR A 127 22.43 -2.28 7.28
N GLN A 128 21.71 -2.26 8.40
CA GLN A 128 20.48 -1.48 8.53
C GLN A 128 20.77 0.02 8.46
N TRP A 129 21.84 0.50 9.10
CA TRP A 129 22.29 1.88 8.99
C TRP A 129 22.66 2.27 7.55
N ILE A 130 23.38 1.40 6.81
CA ILE A 130 23.67 1.62 5.40
C ILE A 130 22.36 1.76 4.60
N GLY A 131 21.39 0.88 4.82
CA GLY A 131 20.07 0.94 4.19
C GLY A 131 19.34 2.25 4.43
N VAL A 132 19.34 2.74 5.68
CA VAL A 132 18.75 4.05 6.06
C VAL A 132 19.47 5.20 5.34
N ILE A 133 20.80 5.22 5.34
CA ILE A 133 21.60 6.28 4.69
C ILE A 133 21.33 6.31 3.18
N LEU A 134 21.30 5.15 2.51
CA LEU A 134 21.00 5.05 1.08
C LEU A 134 19.59 5.59 0.76
N ALA A 135 18.60 5.29 1.59
CA ALA A 135 17.25 5.82 1.41
C ALA A 135 17.20 7.35 1.59
N VAL A 136 17.92 7.91 2.55
CA VAL A 136 18.02 9.37 2.75
C VAL A 136 18.70 10.04 1.56
N ILE A 137 19.81 9.47 1.06
CA ILE A 137 20.52 9.96 -0.13
C ILE A 137 19.58 9.91 -1.35
N SER A 138 18.89 8.80 -1.57
CA SER A 138 17.93 8.67 -2.67
C SER A 138 16.83 9.75 -2.59
N PHE A 139 16.27 9.97 -1.40
CA PHE A 139 15.25 11.02 -1.22
C PHE A 139 15.80 12.42 -1.54
N ALA A 140 17.03 12.72 -1.13
CA ALA A 140 17.69 14.00 -1.44
C ALA A 140 17.96 14.17 -2.95
N MET A 141 18.37 13.10 -3.64
CA MET A 141 18.58 13.09 -5.10
C MET A 141 17.26 13.23 -5.84
N LEU A 142 16.22 12.52 -5.42
CA LEU A 142 14.87 12.62 -5.98
C LEU A 142 14.33 14.08 -5.85
N SER A 143 14.59 14.74 -4.73
CA SER A 143 14.26 16.16 -4.55
C SER A 143 14.95 17.06 -5.58
N ARG A 144 16.23 16.79 -5.88
CA ARG A 144 16.97 17.52 -6.92
C ARG A 144 16.45 17.23 -8.33
N SER A 145 16.14 15.99 -8.60
CA SER A 145 15.55 15.55 -9.88
C SER A 145 14.17 16.19 -10.12
N GLY A 146 13.32 16.22 -9.09
CA GLY A 146 12.00 16.85 -9.12
C GLY A 146 12.05 18.36 -9.39
N LYS A 147 13.04 19.07 -8.85
CA LYS A 147 13.23 20.51 -9.12
C LYS A 147 13.41 20.80 -10.61
N LYS A 148 14.07 19.92 -11.37
CA LYS A 148 14.22 20.07 -12.83
C LYS A 148 12.90 19.99 -13.59
N GLU A 149 11.85 19.45 -12.94
CA GLU A 149 10.49 19.36 -13.47
C GLU A 149 9.55 20.41 -12.86
N GLY A 150 10.09 21.38 -12.13
CA GLY A 150 9.31 22.41 -11.44
C GLY A 150 8.66 21.92 -10.13
N ILE A 151 9.06 20.76 -9.60
CA ILE A 151 8.54 20.24 -8.35
C ILE A 151 9.47 20.62 -7.21
N ASP A 152 9.07 21.63 -6.44
CA ASP A 152 9.80 22.01 -5.22
C ASP A 152 9.35 21.15 -4.04
N PHE A 153 10.22 20.23 -3.60
CA PHE A 153 9.94 19.33 -2.48
C PHE A 153 9.66 20.04 -1.16
N LYS A 154 10.23 21.24 -0.95
CA LYS A 154 10.05 22.00 0.29
C LYS A 154 8.67 22.66 0.38
N HIS A 155 8.14 23.13 -0.74
CA HIS A 155 6.90 23.93 -0.76
C HIS A 155 5.73 23.20 -1.45
N ASN A 156 5.94 22.00 -1.95
CA ASN A 156 4.89 21.23 -2.61
C ASN A 156 4.12 20.35 -1.59
N LYS A 157 2.90 20.78 -1.25
CA LYS A 157 2.04 20.05 -0.31
C LYS A 157 1.79 18.58 -0.70
N TRP A 158 1.82 18.24 -1.99
CA TRP A 158 1.58 16.86 -2.44
C TRP A 158 2.73 15.93 -2.12
N ILE A 159 3.96 16.44 -2.00
CA ILE A 159 5.09 15.67 -1.49
C ILE A 159 4.85 15.30 -0.02
N TYR A 160 4.40 16.26 0.81
CA TYR A 160 4.05 15.95 2.20
C TYR A 160 2.92 14.91 2.31
N PHE A 161 1.92 14.97 1.40
CA PHE A 161 0.86 13.97 1.34
C PHE A 161 1.42 12.57 1.05
N ILE A 162 2.32 12.41 0.08
CA ILE A 162 2.92 11.10 -0.22
C ILE A 162 3.83 10.61 0.91
N VAL A 163 4.61 11.49 1.52
CA VAL A 163 5.44 11.13 2.68
C VAL A 163 4.56 10.68 3.86
N LEU A 164 3.49 11.43 4.16
CA LEU A 164 2.54 11.05 5.22
C LEU A 164 1.84 9.73 4.89
N ALA A 165 1.46 9.52 3.63
CA ALA A 165 0.92 8.23 3.18
C ALA A 165 1.92 7.08 3.36
N ALA A 166 3.21 7.33 3.12
CA ALA A 166 4.26 6.34 3.32
C ALA A 166 4.45 6.01 4.81
N VAL A 167 4.46 7.02 5.70
CA VAL A 167 4.53 6.83 7.15
C VAL A 167 3.32 6.05 7.67
N LEU A 168 2.10 6.47 7.33
CA LEU A 168 0.88 5.76 7.71
C LEU A 168 0.83 4.34 7.14
N GLY A 169 1.36 4.15 5.94
CA GLY A 169 1.51 2.83 5.34
C GLY A 169 2.54 1.94 6.05
N ALA A 170 3.60 2.52 6.63
CA ALA A 170 4.55 1.80 7.47
C ALA A 170 3.90 1.40 8.80
N ILE A 171 3.16 2.31 9.43
CA ILE A 171 2.36 2.02 10.64
C ILE A 171 1.35 0.90 10.36
N SER A 172 0.65 0.95 9.22
CA SER A 172 -0.27 -0.12 8.80
C SER A 172 0.43 -1.47 8.68
N GLY A 173 1.64 -1.51 8.09
CA GLY A 173 2.41 -2.75 7.97
C GLY A 173 2.85 -3.32 9.32
N LEU A 174 3.25 -2.47 10.28
CA LEU A 174 3.53 -2.90 11.65
C LEU A 174 2.27 -3.45 12.33
N TYR A 175 1.15 -2.78 12.11
CA TYR A 175 -0.13 -3.21 12.66
C TYR A 175 -0.61 -4.53 12.05
N ASP A 176 -0.39 -4.78 10.75
CA ASP A 176 -0.65 -6.07 10.11
C ASP A 176 0.14 -7.20 10.74
N LYS A 177 1.43 -6.96 11.04
CA LYS A 177 2.27 -7.92 11.76
C LYS A 177 1.69 -8.23 13.14
N TYR A 178 1.27 -7.21 13.89
CA TYR A 178 0.63 -7.36 15.20
C TYR A 178 -0.67 -8.18 15.10
N LEU A 179 -1.52 -7.94 14.11
CA LEU A 179 -2.79 -8.65 13.92
C LEU A 179 -2.60 -10.14 13.66
N MET A 180 -1.60 -10.50 12.83
CA MET A 180 -1.40 -11.87 12.35
C MET A 180 -0.42 -12.68 13.21
N ALA A 181 0.45 -12.03 13.99
CA ALA A 181 1.37 -12.73 14.86
C ALA A 181 0.60 -13.49 15.94
N PRO A 182 1.03 -14.74 16.28
CA PRO A 182 0.42 -15.51 17.36
C PRO A 182 0.48 -14.78 18.70
N PRO A 183 -0.47 -15.04 19.63
CA PRO A 183 -0.48 -14.43 20.95
C PRO A 183 0.81 -14.65 21.76
N GLU A 184 1.45 -15.80 21.62
CA GLU A 184 2.75 -16.13 22.21
C GLU A 184 3.88 -15.20 21.76
N ASN A 185 3.73 -14.58 20.59
CA ASN A 185 4.67 -13.59 20.03
C ASN A 185 4.14 -12.14 20.19
N GLY A 186 3.21 -11.94 21.13
CA GLY A 186 2.64 -10.63 21.44
C GLY A 186 1.64 -10.09 20.39
N GLY A 187 1.16 -10.93 19.48
CA GLY A 187 0.16 -10.59 18.48
C GLY A 187 -1.27 -10.94 18.89
N VAL A 188 -2.20 -10.74 17.96
CA VAL A 188 -3.63 -11.09 18.14
C VAL A 188 -3.98 -12.46 17.53
N GLY A 189 -3.21 -12.95 16.58
CA GLY A 189 -3.40 -14.25 15.94
C GLY A 189 -4.62 -14.34 15.02
N LEU A 190 -5.01 -13.23 14.36
CA LEU A 190 -6.16 -13.22 13.48
C LEU A 190 -5.87 -13.95 12.15
N ASP A 191 -6.89 -14.67 11.68
CA ASP A 191 -6.85 -15.24 10.34
C ASP A 191 -6.80 -14.15 9.28
N ARG A 192 -6.05 -14.41 8.20
CA ARG A 192 -5.85 -13.46 7.10
C ARG A 192 -7.12 -13.11 6.36
N MET A 193 -8.04 -14.10 6.17
CA MET A 193 -9.24 -13.90 5.37
C MET A 193 -10.29 -13.09 6.11
N ILE A 194 -10.43 -13.24 7.43
CA ILE A 194 -11.31 -12.38 8.21
C ILE A 194 -10.79 -10.94 8.18
N VAL A 195 -9.47 -10.74 8.33
CA VAL A 195 -8.86 -9.41 8.26
C VAL A 195 -9.08 -8.80 6.87
N GLN A 196 -8.72 -9.50 5.80
CA GLN A 196 -8.79 -8.97 4.44
C GLN A 196 -10.23 -8.72 3.98
N SER A 197 -11.15 -9.60 4.30
CA SER A 197 -12.55 -9.45 3.88
C SER A 197 -13.23 -8.29 4.60
N TRP A 198 -13.13 -8.25 5.91
CA TRP A 198 -13.83 -7.25 6.70
C TRP A 198 -13.21 -5.84 6.63
N TYR A 199 -11.89 -5.70 6.49
CA TYR A 199 -11.35 -4.34 6.36
C TYR A 199 -11.81 -3.65 5.07
N ASN A 200 -12.01 -4.40 3.97
CA ASN A 200 -12.58 -3.84 2.74
C ASN A 200 -14.01 -3.34 2.95
N ILE A 201 -14.83 -4.12 3.67
CA ILE A 201 -16.21 -3.73 4.01
C ILE A 201 -16.20 -2.44 4.86
N TYR A 202 -15.41 -2.39 5.91
CA TYR A 202 -15.32 -1.19 6.77
C TYR A 202 -14.80 0.03 6.01
N GLN A 203 -13.81 -0.15 5.15
CA GLN A 203 -13.34 0.95 4.29
C GLN A 203 -14.42 1.46 3.34
N CYS A 204 -15.25 0.58 2.79
CA CYS A 204 -16.36 0.98 1.94
C CYS A 204 -17.36 1.86 2.72
N PHE A 205 -17.74 1.48 3.93
CA PHE A 205 -18.62 2.29 4.78
C PHE A 205 -17.98 3.64 5.13
N LEU A 206 -16.73 3.67 5.56
CA LEU A 206 -16.03 4.90 5.89
C LEU A 206 -15.90 5.83 4.69
N MET A 207 -15.56 5.30 3.52
CA MET A 207 -15.46 6.09 2.29
C MET A 207 -16.83 6.53 1.79
N GLY A 208 -17.88 5.73 1.97
CA GLY A 208 -19.25 6.11 1.68
C GLY A 208 -19.69 7.33 2.52
N ALA A 209 -19.38 7.30 3.81
CA ALA A 209 -19.63 8.44 4.70
C ALA A 209 -18.84 9.69 4.25
N MET A 210 -17.55 9.55 3.91
CA MET A 210 -16.74 10.65 3.39
C MET A 210 -17.23 11.18 2.05
N LEU A 211 -17.72 10.31 1.16
CA LEU A 211 -18.30 10.70 -0.11
C LEU A 211 -19.54 11.58 0.11
N LEU A 212 -20.44 11.16 1.01
CA LEU A 212 -21.69 11.88 1.30
C LEU A 212 -21.47 13.18 2.08
N MET A 213 -20.57 13.17 3.08
CA MET A 213 -20.36 14.32 3.96
C MET A 213 -19.39 15.37 3.40
N ILE A 214 -18.40 14.96 2.61
CA ILE A 214 -17.32 15.87 2.16
C ILE A 214 -17.47 16.19 0.68
N TRP A 215 -17.51 15.16 -0.18
CA TRP A 215 -17.48 15.40 -1.63
C TRP A 215 -18.84 15.82 -2.19
N TRP A 216 -19.92 15.17 -1.78
CA TRP A 216 -21.26 15.44 -2.32
C TRP A 216 -21.70 16.90 -2.14
N PRO A 217 -21.53 17.55 -0.97
CA PRO A 217 -21.86 18.96 -0.80
C PRO A 217 -20.95 19.89 -1.60
N THR A 218 -19.69 19.51 -1.81
CA THR A 218 -18.67 20.35 -2.48
C THR A 218 -18.45 20.01 -3.94
N LYS A 219 -19.23 19.07 -4.52
CA LYS A 219 -19.01 18.54 -5.87
C LYS A 219 -18.98 19.59 -6.98
N LYS A 220 -19.75 20.70 -6.82
CA LYS A 220 -19.79 21.81 -7.80
C LYS A 220 -18.48 22.61 -7.84
N ASN A 221 -17.77 22.68 -6.73
CA ASN A 221 -16.53 23.46 -6.57
C ASN A 221 -15.26 22.57 -6.55
N SER A 222 -15.42 21.26 -6.72
CA SER A 222 -14.33 20.29 -6.73
C SER A 222 -14.11 19.73 -8.15
N THR A 223 -13.01 19.00 -8.33
CA THR A 223 -12.78 18.28 -9.60
C THR A 223 -14.00 17.37 -9.87
N PRO A 224 -14.59 17.41 -11.10
CA PRO A 224 -15.71 16.56 -11.44
C PRO A 224 -15.31 15.09 -11.44
N PHE A 225 -16.27 14.21 -11.19
CA PHE A 225 -16.09 12.78 -11.32
C PHE A 225 -16.41 12.35 -12.76
N HIS A 226 -15.49 11.58 -13.34
CA HIS A 226 -15.68 10.92 -14.62
C HIS A 226 -15.48 9.41 -14.47
N TRP A 227 -16.43 8.63 -14.99
CA TRP A 227 -16.29 7.19 -15.01
C TRP A 227 -15.14 6.77 -15.92
N HIS A 228 -14.31 5.86 -15.42
CA HIS A 228 -13.22 5.28 -16.20
C HIS A 228 -13.05 3.80 -15.82
N TRP A 229 -12.93 2.91 -16.79
CA TRP A 229 -12.75 1.49 -16.55
C TRP A 229 -11.54 1.15 -15.67
N SER A 230 -10.52 1.99 -15.67
CA SER A 230 -9.37 1.87 -14.76
C SER A 230 -9.78 1.77 -13.29
N ILE A 231 -10.93 2.30 -12.90
CA ILE A 231 -11.43 2.27 -11.50
C ILE A 231 -11.70 0.83 -11.06
N ILE A 232 -12.29 0.01 -11.92
CA ILE A 232 -12.52 -1.41 -11.63
C ILE A 232 -11.19 -2.16 -11.54
N PHE A 233 -10.27 -1.88 -12.47
CA PHE A 233 -8.95 -2.53 -12.47
C PHE A 233 -8.12 -2.20 -11.23
N ILE A 234 -8.26 -1.01 -10.64
CA ILE A 234 -7.63 -0.68 -9.34
C ILE A 234 -8.02 -1.74 -8.29
N SER A 235 -9.32 -2.01 -8.14
CA SER A 235 -9.83 -2.94 -7.14
C SER A 235 -9.42 -4.38 -7.40
N ILE A 236 -9.48 -4.82 -8.66
CA ILE A 236 -9.09 -6.19 -9.05
C ILE A 236 -7.61 -6.43 -8.76
N PHE A 237 -6.72 -5.54 -9.24
CA PHE A 237 -5.28 -5.72 -9.06
C PHE A 237 -4.85 -5.58 -7.60
N LEU A 238 -5.47 -4.67 -6.84
CA LEU A 238 -5.19 -4.53 -5.41
C LEU A 238 -5.62 -5.77 -4.63
N SER A 239 -6.87 -6.21 -4.83
CA SER A 239 -7.42 -7.39 -4.14
C SER A 239 -6.63 -8.66 -4.46
N ALA A 240 -6.27 -8.85 -5.73
CA ALA A 240 -5.42 -9.97 -6.17
C ALA A 240 -4.01 -9.87 -5.58
N ALA A 241 -3.39 -8.68 -5.57
CA ALA A 241 -2.07 -8.47 -5.00
C ALA A 241 -2.04 -8.78 -3.50
N ASP A 242 -3.04 -8.32 -2.76
CA ASP A 242 -3.15 -8.56 -1.32
C ASP A 242 -3.44 -10.02 -1.01
N PHE A 243 -4.33 -10.66 -1.77
CA PHE A 243 -4.61 -12.09 -1.61
C PHE A 243 -3.36 -12.95 -1.83
N VAL A 244 -2.63 -12.71 -2.93
CA VAL A 244 -1.38 -13.43 -3.23
C VAL A 244 -0.31 -13.16 -2.17
N TYR A 245 -0.24 -11.93 -1.65
CA TYR A 245 0.67 -11.56 -0.58
C TYR A 245 0.39 -12.32 0.72
N PHE A 246 -0.84 -12.32 1.18
CA PHE A 246 -1.22 -13.03 2.39
C PHE A 246 -1.08 -14.55 2.22
N TYR A 247 -1.36 -15.08 1.03
CA TYR A 247 -1.14 -16.48 0.73
C TYR A 247 0.36 -16.83 0.75
N ALA A 248 1.22 -15.98 0.18
CA ALA A 248 2.67 -16.17 0.28
C ALA A 248 3.15 -16.24 1.74
N LEU A 249 2.60 -15.37 2.60
CA LEU A 249 2.96 -15.34 4.02
C LEU A 249 2.47 -16.58 4.80
N SER A 250 1.41 -17.22 4.37
CA SER A 250 0.89 -18.42 5.05
C SER A 250 1.65 -19.70 4.69
N LEU A 251 2.57 -19.66 3.72
CA LEU A 251 3.34 -20.84 3.32
C LEU A 251 4.51 -21.10 4.28
N PRO A 252 4.85 -22.39 4.55
CA PRO A 252 5.99 -22.75 5.38
C PRO A 252 7.30 -22.13 4.89
N GLY A 253 8.10 -21.60 5.81
CA GLY A 253 9.38 -20.97 5.52
C GLY A 253 9.29 -19.57 4.91
N ALA A 254 8.09 -18.99 4.77
CA ALA A 254 7.95 -17.63 4.30
C ALA A 254 8.39 -16.62 5.39
N MET A 255 9.36 -15.78 5.03
CA MET A 255 9.83 -14.70 5.89
C MET A 255 9.11 -13.39 5.53
N ILE A 256 8.35 -12.84 6.48
CA ILE A 256 7.55 -11.60 6.29
C ILE A 256 8.43 -10.45 5.78
N SER A 257 9.64 -10.31 6.31
CA SER A 257 10.61 -9.29 5.89
C SER A 257 10.93 -9.39 4.40
N ILE A 258 11.23 -10.61 3.91
CA ILE A 258 11.57 -10.84 2.51
C ILE A 258 10.36 -10.62 1.60
N VAL A 259 9.21 -11.18 1.95
CA VAL A 259 7.96 -11.01 1.17
C VAL A 259 7.58 -9.53 1.08
N SER A 260 7.65 -8.79 2.17
CA SER A 260 7.37 -7.35 2.19
C SER A 260 8.36 -6.55 1.35
N MET A 261 9.66 -6.90 1.38
CA MET A 261 10.67 -6.23 0.56
C MET A 261 10.47 -6.49 -0.93
N ILE A 262 10.25 -7.74 -1.33
CA ILE A 262 9.97 -8.10 -2.73
C ILE A 262 8.72 -7.36 -3.22
N ARG A 263 7.69 -7.27 -2.39
CA ARG A 263 6.46 -6.55 -2.71
C ARG A 263 6.70 -5.05 -2.99
N ARG A 264 7.71 -4.42 -2.35
CA ARG A 264 8.12 -3.04 -2.69
C ARG A 264 8.80 -2.93 -4.06
N GLY A 265 9.25 -4.03 -4.62
CA GLY A 265 9.69 -4.10 -6.01
C GLY A 265 8.61 -3.74 -7.04
N SER A 266 7.33 -3.64 -6.64
CA SER A 266 6.23 -3.07 -7.45
C SER A 266 6.58 -1.72 -8.08
N ILE A 267 7.46 -0.96 -7.42
CA ILE A 267 7.93 0.33 -7.92
C ILE A 267 8.63 0.21 -9.29
N ILE A 268 9.31 -0.92 -9.58
CA ILE A 268 9.94 -1.13 -10.87
C ILE A 268 8.88 -1.14 -11.97
N VAL A 269 7.79 -1.87 -11.75
CA VAL A 269 6.65 -1.93 -12.69
C VAL A 269 5.99 -0.55 -12.81
N SER A 270 5.73 0.12 -11.68
CA SER A 270 5.15 1.47 -11.67
C SER A 270 6.05 2.47 -12.41
N PHE A 271 7.38 2.37 -12.26
CA PHE A 271 8.35 3.21 -12.95
C PHE A 271 8.32 2.98 -14.47
N LEU A 272 8.27 1.71 -14.91
CA LEU A 272 8.15 1.37 -16.33
C LEU A 272 6.85 1.92 -16.95
N PHE A 273 5.74 1.86 -16.23
CA PHE A 273 4.48 2.49 -16.67
C PHE A 273 4.59 4.01 -16.73
N GLY A 274 5.23 4.65 -15.75
CA GLY A 274 5.52 6.08 -15.74
C GLY A 274 6.31 6.51 -16.98
N ALA A 275 7.33 5.74 -17.32
CA ALA A 275 8.18 5.99 -18.47
C ALA A 275 7.48 5.73 -19.81
N ALA A 276 6.84 4.56 -19.97
CA ALA A 276 6.33 4.08 -21.25
C ALA A 276 4.94 4.64 -21.60
N ILE A 277 4.05 4.79 -20.61
CA ILE A 277 2.65 5.16 -20.84
C ILE A 277 2.38 6.62 -20.49
N PHE A 278 2.94 7.11 -19.39
CA PHE A 278 2.73 8.49 -18.96
C PHE A 278 3.77 9.46 -19.51
N HIS A 279 4.77 8.98 -20.27
CA HIS A 279 5.84 9.78 -20.89
C HIS A 279 6.48 10.77 -19.92
N GLU A 280 6.75 10.32 -18.69
CA GLU A 280 7.33 11.17 -17.65
C GLU A 280 8.77 11.57 -17.99
N LYS A 281 9.20 12.74 -17.50
CA LYS A 281 10.50 13.34 -17.84
C LYS A 281 11.61 12.92 -16.87
N ASN A 282 12.88 13.21 -17.27
CA ASN A 282 14.09 13.01 -16.44
C ASN A 282 14.26 11.57 -15.90
N LEU A 283 13.89 10.57 -16.69
CA LEU A 283 13.87 9.17 -16.32
C LEU A 283 15.24 8.65 -15.85
N LYS A 284 16.34 9.10 -16.49
CA LYS A 284 17.71 8.64 -16.12
C LYS A 284 18.06 8.98 -14.66
N ALA A 285 17.79 10.22 -14.23
CA ALA A 285 18.06 10.64 -12.87
C ALA A 285 17.17 9.88 -11.87
N LYS A 286 15.87 9.78 -12.15
CA LYS A 286 14.91 9.05 -11.31
C LYS A 286 15.18 7.54 -11.26
N PHE A 287 15.77 6.97 -12.32
CA PHE A 287 16.22 5.58 -12.32
C PHE A 287 17.38 5.35 -11.36
N VAL A 288 18.34 6.29 -11.28
CA VAL A 288 19.41 6.22 -10.29
C VAL A 288 18.84 6.29 -8.86
N ASP A 289 17.87 7.18 -8.63
CA ASP A 289 17.18 7.30 -7.34
C ASP A 289 16.47 5.98 -6.97
N LEU A 290 15.80 5.37 -7.93
CA LEU A 290 15.17 4.05 -7.76
C LEU A 290 16.19 2.96 -7.40
N LEU A 291 17.33 2.91 -8.09
CA LEU A 291 18.39 1.93 -7.80
C LEU A 291 18.94 2.10 -6.38
N LEU A 292 19.12 3.33 -5.90
CA LEU A 292 19.59 3.57 -4.54
C LEU A 292 18.58 3.09 -3.49
N VAL A 293 17.28 3.30 -3.71
CA VAL A 293 16.25 2.75 -2.81
C VAL A 293 16.26 1.24 -2.81
N LEU A 294 16.37 0.60 -3.98
CA LEU A 294 16.41 -0.85 -4.10
C LEU A 294 17.67 -1.44 -3.43
N LEU A 295 18.83 -0.78 -3.59
CA LEU A 295 20.04 -1.14 -2.87
C LEU A 295 19.87 -0.97 -1.35
N GLY A 296 19.27 0.12 -0.92
CA GLY A 296 18.94 0.34 0.49
C GLY A 296 18.07 -0.79 1.06
N MET A 297 17.05 -1.23 0.35
CA MET A 297 16.22 -2.38 0.74
C MET A 297 17.02 -3.69 0.81
N LEU A 298 17.98 -3.90 -0.10
CA LEU A 298 18.86 -5.07 -0.09
C LEU A 298 19.74 -5.07 1.16
N PHE A 299 20.32 -3.93 1.54
CA PHE A 299 21.08 -3.80 2.78
C PHE A 299 20.21 -4.02 4.03
N LEU A 300 18.97 -3.52 4.06
CA LEU A 300 18.04 -3.83 5.13
C LEU A 300 17.80 -5.33 5.25
N TYR A 301 17.64 -6.03 4.13
CA TYR A 301 17.47 -7.48 4.12
C TYR A 301 18.70 -8.22 4.69
N PHE A 302 19.91 -7.81 4.34
CA PHE A 302 21.13 -8.41 4.93
C PHE A 302 21.23 -8.15 6.44
N GLY A 303 20.69 -7.01 6.89
CA GLY A 303 20.66 -6.68 8.31
C GLY A 303 19.58 -7.44 9.12
N THR A 304 18.67 -8.17 8.48
CA THR A 304 17.68 -9.02 9.16
C THR A 304 18.13 -10.48 9.30
N LYS A 305 19.26 -10.85 8.70
CA LYS A 305 19.91 -12.16 8.86
C LYS A 305 20.93 -12.13 9.98
#